data_5e7bccb7322da2fe4d70df1f49a13e8f
#
_entry.id   5e7bccb7322da2fe4d70df1f49a13e8f
#
_cell.length_a   1.000
_cell.length_b   1.000
_cell.length_c   1.000
_cell.angle_alpha   90.00
_cell.angle_beta   90.00
_cell.angle_gamma   90.00
#
_symmetry.space_group_name_H-M   'P 1'
#
loop_
_entity.id
_entity.type
_entity.pdbx_description
1 polymer ?
#
loop_
_entity_poly.entity_id
_entity_poly.type
_entity_poly.pdbx_seq_one_letter_code
_entity_poly.pdbx_strand_id
1 'polypeptide(L)'
;MSISKDVIKQCLISKQREVDEAVIVNRPVEFEENGNYVIVGVRHAGKSYLLYQRVRQLQAAGKGWDEILFVDFEDERLAEFQTEDFNSLLEAHLELYGKKPVVFLDEVQNIPHWDKFVRRLADAKYRVYVTGSNAKMLSKEVATTLGGRLFIYDAYPYSFKEYLAAQQVELKEHWEYDTIQRSEVKRHLNEYFYYGGLPEILSFKNKRAMLSSLYQKIYLGDICARNNIKNDRVLNILIKKMAESVKQPLSYNRLKNVIVSTGSPISVPTTIDYAGYAADSWLILPMENEVGKLTEKETQKKYYFIDNGLLNLFLMNSETSLLENMVAVELCRRFGKENVFFLNAEKEIDFIVSEEKLAIQVSYSIKDETTYNREVPPLAKYAKAHEDWKCLLITYDEEGTEDGIPVVPVWKWLM
;
A
#
# COMPACT_ATOMS: atom_id res chain seq x y z
N MET A 1 36.01 -4.37 -3.04
CA MET A 1 36.41 -4.68 -4.44
C MET A 1 35.20 -4.39 -5.31
N SER A 2 35.38 -3.88 -6.52
CA SER A 2 34.24 -3.70 -7.45
C SER A 2 33.68 -5.06 -7.86
N ILE A 3 32.36 -5.17 -8.03
CA ILE A 3 31.71 -6.39 -8.52
C ILE A 3 32.16 -6.70 -9.94
N SER A 4 32.42 -7.99 -10.22
CA SER A 4 32.79 -8.44 -11.56
C SER A 4 31.63 -8.24 -12.54
N LYS A 5 31.92 -7.72 -13.75
CA LYS A 5 30.92 -7.61 -14.83
C LYS A 5 30.31 -8.96 -15.21
N ASP A 6 31.06 -10.06 -15.08
CA ASP A 6 30.55 -11.40 -15.38
C ASP A 6 29.45 -11.82 -14.38
N VAL A 7 29.59 -11.47 -13.09
CA VAL A 7 28.51 -11.67 -12.10
C VAL A 7 27.30 -10.84 -12.46
N ILE A 8 27.49 -9.57 -12.82
CA ILE A 8 26.39 -8.70 -13.28
C ILE A 8 25.66 -9.33 -14.48
N LYS A 9 26.39 -9.77 -15.51
CA LYS A 9 25.81 -10.43 -16.70
C LYS A 9 25.01 -11.67 -16.32
N GLN A 10 25.52 -12.49 -15.39
CA GLN A 10 24.80 -13.66 -14.89
C GLN A 10 23.48 -13.28 -14.21
N CYS A 11 23.49 -12.24 -13.35
CA CYS A 11 22.28 -11.72 -12.72
C CYS A 11 21.27 -11.23 -13.76
N LEU A 12 21.70 -10.45 -14.76
CA LEU A 12 20.84 -9.97 -15.85
C LEU A 12 20.15 -11.12 -16.58
N ILE A 13 20.90 -12.13 -17.01
CA ILE A 13 20.36 -13.29 -17.76
C ILE A 13 19.43 -14.14 -16.89
N SER A 14 19.78 -14.35 -15.61
CA SER A 14 18.92 -15.10 -14.67
C SER A 14 17.58 -14.39 -14.49
N LYS A 15 17.60 -13.06 -14.30
CA LYS A 15 16.40 -12.25 -14.09
C LYS A 15 15.50 -12.19 -15.34
N GLN A 16 16.09 -12.17 -16.55
CA GLN A 16 15.33 -12.26 -17.81
C GLN A 16 14.47 -13.52 -17.85
N ARG A 17 15.07 -14.69 -17.52
CA ARG A 17 14.34 -15.98 -17.47
C ARG A 17 13.23 -15.95 -16.44
N GLU A 18 13.51 -15.46 -15.22
CA GLU A 18 12.51 -15.33 -14.15
C GLU A 18 11.31 -14.50 -14.61
N VAL A 19 11.56 -13.34 -15.23
CA VAL A 19 10.50 -12.47 -15.76
C VAL A 19 9.73 -13.18 -16.86
N ASP A 20 10.40 -13.90 -17.77
CA ASP A 20 9.75 -14.64 -18.87
C ASP A 20 8.90 -15.84 -18.40
N GLU A 21 9.23 -16.44 -17.27
CA GLU A 21 8.48 -17.56 -16.67
C GLU A 21 7.39 -17.12 -15.70
N ALA A 22 7.41 -15.86 -15.23
CA ALA A 22 6.50 -15.36 -14.21
C ALA A 22 5.03 -15.39 -14.65
N VAL A 23 4.15 -15.88 -13.78
CA VAL A 23 2.70 -15.76 -13.94
C VAL A 23 2.26 -14.43 -13.34
N ILE A 24 1.76 -13.52 -14.18
CA ILE A 24 1.43 -12.16 -13.81
C ILE A 24 -0.08 -11.97 -13.75
N VAL A 25 -0.58 -11.47 -12.63
CA VAL A 25 -1.92 -10.92 -12.53
C VAL A 25 -1.83 -9.46 -12.99
N ASN A 26 -2.46 -9.15 -14.12
CA ASN A 26 -2.43 -7.79 -14.67
C ASN A 26 -3.15 -6.81 -13.75
N ARG A 27 -2.47 -5.73 -13.43
CA ARG A 27 -3.01 -4.62 -12.64
C ARG A 27 -3.38 -3.45 -13.57
N PRO A 28 -4.42 -2.67 -13.24
CA PRO A 28 -4.85 -1.54 -14.05
C PRO A 28 -3.91 -0.32 -13.87
N VAL A 29 -2.64 -0.50 -14.25
CA VAL A 29 -1.61 0.54 -14.19
C VAL A 29 -1.28 0.99 -15.59
N GLU A 30 -1.52 2.27 -15.85
CA GLU A 30 -1.10 2.93 -17.08
C GLU A 30 0.24 3.63 -16.87
N PHE A 31 1.19 3.33 -17.72
CA PHE A 31 2.50 3.96 -17.72
C PHE A 31 2.63 4.89 -18.93
N GLU A 32 2.93 6.14 -18.67
CA GLU A 32 3.27 7.10 -19.73
C GLU A 32 4.43 6.58 -20.60
N GLU A 33 4.33 6.77 -21.90
CA GLU A 33 5.30 6.22 -22.85
C GLU A 33 6.74 6.70 -22.55
N ASN A 34 6.89 7.97 -22.19
CA ASN A 34 8.18 8.60 -21.89
C ASN A 34 8.40 8.83 -20.38
N GLY A 35 7.55 8.24 -19.54
CA GLY A 35 7.61 8.40 -18.08
C GLY A 35 8.71 7.58 -17.44
N ASN A 36 9.33 8.14 -16.41
CA ASN A 36 10.14 7.42 -15.43
C ASN A 36 9.30 7.22 -14.17
N TYR A 37 9.49 6.10 -13.46
CA TYR A 37 8.63 5.74 -12.34
C TYR A 37 9.40 5.30 -11.11
N VAL A 38 8.92 5.73 -9.95
CA VAL A 38 9.26 5.16 -8.64
C VAL A 38 8.03 4.45 -8.10
N ILE A 39 8.09 3.14 -7.97
CA ILE A 39 7.02 2.29 -7.44
C ILE A 39 7.36 1.98 -5.98
N VAL A 40 6.54 2.47 -5.06
CA VAL A 40 6.73 2.28 -3.62
C VAL A 40 5.53 1.57 -3.01
N GLY A 41 5.71 0.90 -1.88
CA GLY A 41 4.64 0.19 -1.20
C GLY A 41 5.17 -0.85 -0.24
N VAL A 42 4.28 -1.44 0.55
CA VAL A 42 4.64 -2.46 1.53
C VAL A 42 5.37 -3.64 0.87
N ARG A 43 6.21 -4.29 1.64
CA ARG A 43 6.87 -5.55 1.22
C ARG A 43 5.81 -6.58 0.79
N HIS A 44 6.09 -7.32 -0.28
CA HIS A 44 5.19 -8.31 -0.92
C HIS A 44 3.87 -7.75 -1.49
N ALA A 45 3.74 -6.43 -1.72
CA ALA A 45 2.61 -5.85 -2.45
C ALA A 45 2.61 -6.11 -3.98
N GLY A 46 3.64 -6.81 -4.49
CA GLY A 46 3.77 -7.12 -5.91
C GLY A 46 4.48 -6.04 -6.74
N LYS A 47 5.34 -5.20 -6.15
CA LYS A 47 6.10 -4.15 -6.86
C LYS A 47 6.96 -4.72 -7.99
N SER A 48 7.73 -5.78 -7.74
CA SER A 48 8.54 -6.48 -8.74
C SER A 48 7.67 -7.00 -9.91
N TYR A 49 6.48 -7.53 -9.60
CA TYR A 49 5.53 -8.01 -10.62
C TYR A 49 4.92 -6.87 -11.45
N LEU A 50 4.80 -5.65 -10.90
CA LEU A 50 4.46 -4.46 -11.70
C LEU A 50 5.58 -4.11 -12.69
N LEU A 51 6.86 -4.26 -12.29
CA LEU A 51 7.97 -4.13 -13.23
C LEU A 51 7.92 -5.22 -14.30
N TYR A 52 7.63 -6.48 -13.94
CA TYR A 52 7.48 -7.58 -14.88
C TYR A 52 6.34 -7.32 -15.87
N GLN A 53 5.20 -6.86 -15.38
CA GLN A 53 4.08 -6.43 -16.23
C GLN A 53 4.52 -5.36 -17.23
N ARG A 54 5.29 -4.35 -16.79
CA ARG A 54 5.80 -3.30 -17.67
C ARG A 54 6.78 -3.86 -18.71
N VAL A 55 7.68 -4.75 -18.34
CA VAL A 55 8.57 -5.46 -19.26
C VAL A 55 7.76 -6.18 -20.34
N ARG A 56 6.74 -6.96 -19.95
CA ARG A 56 5.86 -7.67 -20.89
C ARG A 56 5.13 -6.73 -21.85
N GLN A 57 4.66 -5.56 -21.36
CA GLN A 57 4.07 -4.52 -22.21
C GLN A 57 5.07 -3.99 -23.25
N LEU A 58 6.33 -3.77 -22.85
CA LEU A 58 7.39 -3.33 -23.76
C LEU A 58 7.75 -4.42 -24.77
N GLN A 59 7.80 -5.68 -24.36
CA GLN A 59 8.02 -6.82 -25.26
C GLN A 59 6.88 -6.96 -26.27
N ALA A 60 5.62 -6.81 -25.83
CA ALA A 60 4.47 -6.80 -26.73
C ALA A 60 4.50 -5.61 -27.75
N ALA A 61 5.16 -4.53 -27.37
CA ALA A 61 5.41 -3.36 -28.25
C ALA A 61 6.68 -3.54 -29.13
N GLY A 62 7.29 -4.73 -29.16
CA GLY A 62 8.40 -5.07 -30.04
C GLY A 62 9.80 -4.88 -29.47
N LYS A 63 9.96 -4.54 -28.17
CA LYS A 63 11.28 -4.48 -27.54
C LYS A 63 11.76 -5.87 -27.10
N GLY A 64 13.01 -6.19 -27.43
CA GLY A 64 13.66 -7.40 -26.92
C GLY A 64 14.44 -7.15 -25.63
N TRP A 65 14.97 -8.23 -25.04
CA TRP A 65 15.88 -8.14 -23.90
C TRP A 65 17.17 -7.35 -24.18
N ASP A 66 17.55 -7.22 -25.42
CA ASP A 66 18.65 -6.38 -25.89
C ASP A 66 18.40 -4.87 -25.70
N GLU A 67 17.15 -4.47 -25.45
CA GLU A 67 16.74 -3.09 -25.12
C GLU A 67 16.19 -2.96 -23.68
N ILE A 68 16.31 -4.00 -22.83
CA ILE A 68 15.80 -4.01 -21.46
C ILE A 68 16.89 -4.48 -20.50
N LEU A 69 17.26 -3.61 -19.56
CA LEU A 69 18.16 -3.94 -18.46
C LEU A 69 17.33 -4.07 -17.19
N PHE A 70 17.32 -5.23 -16.56
CA PHE A 70 16.61 -5.49 -15.31
C PHE A 70 17.58 -5.99 -14.24
N VAL A 71 17.65 -5.30 -13.11
CA VAL A 71 18.47 -5.65 -11.95
C VAL A 71 17.61 -5.70 -10.69
N ASP A 72 17.81 -6.74 -9.90
CA ASP A 72 17.23 -6.91 -8.58
C ASP A 72 18.33 -6.81 -7.52
N PHE A 73 18.26 -5.81 -6.67
CA PHE A 73 19.24 -5.57 -5.61
C PHE A 73 18.96 -6.36 -4.31
N GLU A 74 18.00 -7.30 -4.32
CA GLU A 74 17.89 -8.36 -3.30
C GLU A 74 18.64 -9.65 -3.70
N ASP A 75 19.21 -9.73 -4.92
CA ASP A 75 20.05 -10.84 -5.36
C ASP A 75 21.35 -10.90 -4.53
N GLU A 76 21.60 -12.01 -3.84
CA GLU A 76 22.74 -12.20 -2.95
C GLU A 76 24.09 -12.06 -3.67
N ARG A 77 24.14 -12.32 -4.98
CA ARG A 77 25.33 -12.14 -5.82
C ARG A 77 25.74 -10.67 -5.93
N LEU A 78 24.80 -9.76 -5.69
CA LEU A 78 24.99 -8.32 -5.68
C LEU A 78 25.16 -7.74 -4.26
N ALA A 79 25.29 -8.58 -3.22
CA ALA A 79 25.36 -8.13 -1.82
C ALA A 79 26.53 -7.13 -1.54
N GLU A 80 27.62 -7.19 -2.30
CA GLU A 80 28.74 -6.26 -2.20
C GLU A 80 28.67 -5.10 -3.20
N PHE A 81 27.57 -4.94 -3.95
CA PHE A 81 27.39 -3.87 -4.93
C PHE A 81 27.38 -2.50 -4.23
N GLN A 82 28.18 -1.58 -4.76
CA GLN A 82 28.33 -0.23 -4.22
C GLN A 82 27.95 0.83 -5.27
N THR A 83 27.87 2.09 -4.80
CA THR A 83 27.54 3.23 -5.68
C THR A 83 28.43 3.33 -6.92
N GLU A 84 29.71 2.98 -6.78
CA GLU A 84 30.71 3.03 -7.85
C GLU A 84 30.43 2.01 -8.95
N ASP A 85 29.72 0.92 -8.63
CA ASP A 85 29.43 -0.18 -9.55
C ASP A 85 28.27 0.11 -10.49
N PHE A 86 27.49 1.17 -10.27
CA PHE A 86 26.34 1.50 -11.13
C PHE A 86 26.66 1.64 -12.61
N ASN A 87 27.86 2.15 -12.97
CA ASN A 87 28.28 2.24 -14.36
C ASN A 87 28.49 0.86 -14.98
N SER A 88 28.97 -0.11 -14.19
CA SER A 88 29.23 -1.48 -14.64
C SER A 88 27.95 -2.19 -15.07
N LEU A 89 26.75 -1.78 -14.58
CA LEU A 89 25.46 -2.30 -15.07
C LEU A 89 25.25 -1.95 -16.55
N LEU A 90 25.42 -0.68 -16.90
CA LEU A 90 25.26 -0.20 -18.27
C LEU A 90 26.31 -0.80 -19.19
N GLU A 91 27.58 -0.86 -18.73
CA GLU A 91 28.66 -1.46 -19.47
C GLU A 91 28.43 -2.94 -19.73
N ALA A 92 28.01 -3.73 -18.72
CA ALA A 92 27.70 -5.15 -18.87
C ALA A 92 26.57 -5.38 -19.88
N HIS A 93 25.51 -4.54 -19.85
CA HIS A 93 24.43 -4.61 -20.83
C HIS A 93 24.91 -4.28 -22.25
N LEU A 94 25.69 -3.19 -22.39
CA LEU A 94 26.23 -2.79 -23.70
C LEU A 94 27.21 -3.84 -24.27
N GLU A 95 28.00 -4.49 -23.43
CA GLU A 95 28.89 -5.59 -23.84
C GLU A 95 28.09 -6.82 -24.32
N LEU A 96 26.91 -7.10 -23.74
CA LEU A 96 26.05 -8.20 -24.18
C LEU A 96 25.30 -7.91 -25.48
N TYR A 97 24.77 -6.68 -25.61
CA TYR A 97 23.72 -6.37 -26.59
C TYR A 97 24.00 -5.19 -27.51
N GLY A 98 24.91 -4.31 -27.14
CA GLY A 98 25.26 -3.14 -27.95
C GLY A 98 24.18 -2.06 -28.08
N LYS A 99 23.09 -2.13 -27.31
CA LYS A 99 21.94 -1.22 -27.40
C LYS A 99 21.71 -0.47 -26.09
N LYS A 100 21.12 0.72 -26.20
CA LYS A 100 20.71 1.53 -25.05
C LYS A 100 19.43 0.95 -24.44
N PRO A 101 19.43 0.54 -23.13
CA PRO A 101 18.28 -0.10 -22.53
C PRO A 101 17.27 0.88 -21.93
N VAL A 102 16.02 0.41 -21.78
CA VAL A 102 15.10 0.81 -20.70
C VAL A 102 15.58 0.14 -19.41
N VAL A 103 15.67 0.88 -18.32
CA VAL A 103 16.33 0.41 -17.08
C VAL A 103 15.29 0.13 -16.00
N PHE A 104 15.34 -1.07 -15.44
CA PHE A 104 14.52 -1.53 -14.32
C PHE A 104 15.44 -1.86 -13.14
N LEU A 105 15.22 -1.20 -12.00
CA LEU A 105 16.00 -1.36 -10.77
C LEU A 105 15.06 -1.74 -9.65
N ASP A 106 15.04 -3.01 -9.29
CA ASP A 106 14.19 -3.54 -8.23
C ASP A 106 14.88 -3.44 -6.87
N GLU A 107 14.13 -3.04 -5.83
CA GLU A 107 14.59 -2.81 -4.45
C GLU A 107 15.87 -1.93 -4.36
N VAL A 108 15.89 -0.86 -5.16
CA VAL A 108 17.06 0.01 -5.37
C VAL A 108 17.55 0.73 -4.11
N GLN A 109 16.69 0.89 -3.07
CA GLN A 109 17.06 1.51 -1.79
C GLN A 109 18.12 0.74 -1.01
N ASN A 110 18.42 -0.49 -1.42
CA ASN A 110 19.51 -1.27 -0.83
C ASN A 110 20.89 -0.70 -1.17
N ILE A 111 20.98 0.16 -2.21
CA ILE A 111 22.25 0.77 -2.64
C ILE A 111 22.28 2.27 -2.29
N PRO A 112 23.31 2.76 -1.57
CA PRO A 112 23.44 4.17 -1.27
C PRO A 112 23.53 5.03 -2.54
N HIS A 113 23.00 6.26 -2.47
CA HIS A 113 23.06 7.25 -3.56
C HIS A 113 22.45 6.81 -4.91
N TRP A 114 21.54 5.83 -4.90
CA TRP A 114 20.81 5.37 -6.08
C TRP A 114 20.05 6.52 -6.78
N ASP A 115 19.55 7.49 -6.01
CA ASP A 115 18.82 8.65 -6.48
C ASP A 115 19.66 9.51 -7.45
N LYS A 116 20.96 9.69 -7.17
CA LYS A 116 21.87 10.41 -8.06
C LYS A 116 22.11 9.66 -9.37
N PHE A 117 22.21 8.34 -9.31
CA PHE A 117 22.33 7.49 -10.50
C PHE A 117 21.09 7.58 -11.37
N VAL A 118 19.90 7.39 -10.77
CA VAL A 118 18.61 7.46 -11.48
C VAL A 118 18.40 8.83 -12.10
N ARG A 119 18.72 9.92 -11.37
CA ARG A 119 18.69 11.28 -11.92
C ARG A 119 19.58 11.41 -13.16
N ARG A 120 20.83 10.93 -13.08
CA ARG A 120 21.75 10.97 -14.21
C ARG A 120 21.24 10.20 -15.43
N LEU A 121 20.62 9.05 -15.21
CA LEU A 121 19.96 8.27 -16.28
C LEU A 121 18.81 9.05 -16.92
N ALA A 122 17.92 9.63 -16.12
CA ALA A 122 16.81 10.43 -16.61
C ALA A 122 17.29 11.65 -17.41
N ASP A 123 18.32 12.36 -16.93
CA ASP A 123 18.96 13.48 -17.64
C ASP A 123 19.58 13.05 -18.99
N ALA A 124 20.15 11.84 -19.03
CA ALA A 124 20.68 11.21 -20.26
C ALA A 124 19.60 10.55 -21.14
N LYS A 125 18.31 10.82 -20.85
CA LYS A 125 17.16 10.32 -21.62
C LYS A 125 17.08 8.78 -21.65
N TYR A 126 17.43 8.11 -20.57
CA TYR A 126 17.01 6.74 -20.32
C TYR A 126 15.59 6.77 -19.76
N ARG A 127 14.82 5.74 -20.05
CA ARG A 127 13.60 5.43 -19.29
C ARG A 127 13.98 4.55 -18.11
N VAL A 128 13.51 4.92 -16.92
CA VAL A 128 13.90 4.27 -15.69
C VAL A 128 12.66 3.93 -14.85
N TYR A 129 12.59 2.70 -14.41
CA TYR A 129 11.59 2.20 -13.49
C TYR A 129 12.30 1.66 -12.25
N VAL A 130 11.98 2.18 -11.08
CA VAL A 130 12.58 1.73 -9.82
C VAL A 130 11.53 1.31 -8.83
N THR A 131 11.85 0.33 -7.97
CA THR A 131 10.99 -0.04 -6.86
C THR A 131 11.71 0.11 -5.53
N GLY A 132 10.91 0.19 -4.46
CA GLY A 132 11.39 0.07 -3.10
C GLY A 132 10.29 -0.07 -2.06
N SER A 133 10.65 -0.72 -0.97
CA SER A 133 9.73 -1.03 0.14
C SER A 133 9.69 0.06 1.22
N ASN A 134 10.23 1.26 0.97
CA ASN A 134 10.32 2.32 1.96
C ASN A 134 9.81 3.66 1.42
N ALA A 135 8.87 4.30 2.13
CA ALA A 135 8.40 5.65 1.81
C ALA A 135 9.52 6.72 1.91
N LYS A 136 10.63 6.45 2.63
CA LYS A 136 11.82 7.32 2.61
C LYS A 136 12.41 7.50 1.21
N MET A 137 12.12 6.61 0.26
CA MET A 137 12.44 6.85 -1.16
C MET A 137 11.75 8.08 -1.73
N LEU A 138 10.68 8.56 -1.06
CA LEU A 138 9.95 9.79 -1.39
C LEU A 138 10.35 10.96 -0.48
N SER A 139 11.44 10.81 0.31
CA SER A 139 11.93 11.88 1.18
C SER A 139 12.20 13.16 0.38
N LYS A 140 12.14 14.32 1.07
CA LYS A 140 12.43 15.62 0.44
C LYS A 140 13.78 15.62 -0.28
N GLU A 141 14.78 14.92 0.25
CA GLU A 141 16.11 14.81 -0.34
C GLU A 141 16.07 14.06 -1.67
N VAL A 142 15.43 12.90 -1.71
CA VAL A 142 15.26 12.11 -2.93
C VAL A 142 14.40 12.85 -3.94
N ALA A 143 13.26 13.40 -3.52
CA ALA A 143 12.37 14.19 -4.38
C ALA A 143 13.10 15.40 -4.98
N THR A 144 13.94 16.09 -4.18
CA THR A 144 14.77 17.21 -4.65
C THR A 144 15.82 16.74 -5.65
N THR A 145 16.49 15.61 -5.36
CA THR A 145 17.49 15.04 -6.27
C THR A 145 16.86 14.63 -7.60
N LEU A 146 15.71 13.97 -7.57
CA LEU A 146 15.00 13.53 -8.78
C LEU A 146 14.34 14.69 -9.54
N GLY A 147 14.03 15.80 -8.86
CA GLY A 147 13.62 17.06 -9.48
C GLY A 147 12.39 16.95 -10.40
N GLY A 148 11.37 16.20 -10.01
CA GLY A 148 10.14 16.03 -10.80
C GLY A 148 10.30 15.20 -12.08
N ARG A 149 11.37 14.42 -12.22
CA ARG A 149 11.66 13.59 -13.40
C ARG A 149 11.00 12.22 -13.37
N LEU A 150 10.40 11.82 -12.24
CA LEU A 150 9.78 10.53 -12.04
C LEU A 150 8.36 10.69 -11.51
N PHE A 151 7.46 9.87 -12.03
CA PHE A 151 6.13 9.67 -11.47
C PHE A 151 6.24 8.73 -10.27
N ILE A 152 5.46 9.01 -9.22
CA ILE A 152 5.35 8.15 -8.05
C ILE A 152 4.13 7.26 -8.23
N TYR A 153 4.28 5.97 -7.99
CA TYR A 153 3.19 5.02 -7.96
C TYR A 153 3.16 4.26 -6.63
N ASP A 154 2.08 4.43 -5.90
CA ASP A 154 1.83 3.74 -4.64
C ASP A 154 1.27 2.33 -4.92
N ALA A 155 2.07 1.30 -4.68
CA ALA A 155 1.67 -0.10 -4.88
C ALA A 155 1.02 -0.66 -3.61
N TYR A 156 -0.30 -0.73 -3.62
CA TYR A 156 -1.09 -1.38 -2.57
C TYR A 156 -1.11 -2.91 -2.74
N PRO A 157 -1.46 -3.71 -1.71
CA PRO A 157 -1.90 -5.08 -1.87
C PRO A 157 -3.00 -5.19 -2.94
N TYR A 158 -3.34 -6.35 -3.44
CA TYR A 158 -4.42 -6.48 -4.43
C TYR A 158 -5.72 -5.82 -3.96
N SER A 159 -6.37 -5.08 -4.85
CA SER A 159 -7.80 -4.73 -4.68
C SER A 159 -8.65 -6.00 -4.71
N PHE A 160 -9.91 -5.91 -4.29
CA PHE A 160 -10.78 -7.09 -4.36
C PHE A 160 -10.97 -7.60 -5.80
N LYS A 161 -11.02 -6.72 -6.79
CA LYS A 161 -11.04 -7.10 -8.23
C LYS A 161 -9.77 -7.85 -8.65
N GLU A 162 -8.61 -7.34 -8.27
CA GLU A 162 -7.33 -8.01 -8.55
C GLU A 162 -7.20 -9.34 -7.82
N TYR A 163 -7.72 -9.41 -6.58
CA TYR A 163 -7.81 -10.64 -5.82
C TYR A 163 -8.69 -11.70 -6.53
N LEU A 164 -9.88 -11.33 -7.01
CA LEU A 164 -10.74 -12.23 -7.77
C LEU A 164 -10.05 -12.71 -9.06
N ALA A 165 -9.39 -11.82 -9.78
CA ALA A 165 -8.61 -12.17 -10.97
C ALA A 165 -7.46 -13.14 -10.64
N ALA A 166 -6.75 -12.93 -9.53
CA ALA A 166 -5.73 -13.84 -9.03
C ALA A 166 -6.28 -15.22 -8.66
N GLN A 167 -7.54 -15.28 -8.21
CA GLN A 167 -8.27 -16.52 -7.92
C GLN A 167 -8.96 -17.11 -9.15
N GLN A 168 -8.74 -16.54 -10.34
CA GLN A 168 -9.32 -16.98 -11.62
C GLN A 168 -10.87 -16.99 -11.59
N VAL A 169 -11.48 -16.06 -10.83
CA VAL A 169 -12.92 -15.87 -10.79
C VAL A 169 -13.34 -14.98 -11.96
N GLU A 170 -14.05 -15.56 -12.90
CA GLU A 170 -14.63 -14.83 -14.04
C GLU A 170 -16.08 -14.47 -13.76
N LEU A 171 -16.37 -13.19 -13.72
CA LEU A 171 -17.72 -12.66 -13.51
C LEU A 171 -18.36 -12.32 -14.85
N LYS A 172 -19.58 -12.79 -15.08
CA LYS A 172 -20.40 -12.46 -16.26
C LYS A 172 -21.09 -11.11 -16.04
N GLU A 173 -21.61 -10.55 -17.12
CA GLU A 173 -22.46 -9.38 -17.04
C GLU A 173 -23.70 -9.69 -16.13
N HIS A 174 -24.05 -8.74 -15.26
CA HIS A 174 -25.14 -8.88 -14.27
C HIS A 174 -24.95 -10.00 -13.23
N TRP A 175 -23.69 -10.37 -12.92
CA TRP A 175 -23.34 -11.39 -11.93
C TRP A 175 -23.97 -11.15 -10.55
N GLU A 176 -24.26 -9.90 -10.19
CA GLU A 176 -24.88 -9.50 -8.93
C GLU A 176 -26.31 -10.05 -8.78
N TYR A 177 -26.98 -10.37 -9.89
CA TYR A 177 -28.32 -11.00 -9.89
C TYR A 177 -28.24 -12.53 -10.02
N ASP A 178 -27.08 -13.10 -10.37
CA ASP A 178 -26.85 -14.54 -10.40
C ASP A 178 -26.51 -15.05 -8.99
N THR A 179 -27.38 -15.90 -8.42
CA THR A 179 -27.20 -16.39 -7.05
C THR A 179 -25.90 -17.17 -6.86
N ILE A 180 -25.44 -17.91 -7.88
CA ILE A 180 -24.22 -18.71 -7.81
C ILE A 180 -22.99 -17.79 -7.80
N GLN A 181 -22.89 -16.89 -8.78
CA GLN A 181 -21.76 -15.96 -8.88
C GLN A 181 -21.69 -15.00 -7.68
N ARG A 182 -22.84 -14.49 -7.24
CA ARG A 182 -22.93 -13.65 -6.04
C ARG A 182 -22.45 -14.40 -4.78
N SER A 183 -22.85 -15.67 -4.63
CA SER A 183 -22.37 -16.49 -3.50
C SER A 183 -20.89 -16.77 -3.57
N GLU A 184 -20.34 -16.95 -4.76
CA GLU A 184 -18.90 -17.10 -4.98
C GLU A 184 -18.13 -15.83 -4.64
N VAL A 185 -18.58 -14.67 -5.10
CA VAL A 185 -17.99 -13.36 -4.74
C VAL A 185 -18.00 -13.15 -3.23
N LYS A 186 -19.13 -13.43 -2.55
CA LYS A 186 -19.22 -13.31 -1.08
C LYS A 186 -18.30 -14.27 -0.34
N ARG A 187 -18.12 -15.49 -0.84
CA ARG A 187 -17.16 -16.45 -0.28
C ARG A 187 -15.72 -15.93 -0.39
N HIS A 188 -15.35 -15.38 -1.54
CA HIS A 188 -14.06 -14.76 -1.77
C HIS A 188 -13.88 -13.48 -0.97
N LEU A 189 -14.95 -12.66 -0.83
CA LEU A 189 -14.93 -11.50 0.03
C LEU A 189 -14.59 -11.88 1.48
N ASN A 190 -15.23 -12.93 2.01
CA ASN A 190 -14.98 -13.37 3.40
C ASN A 190 -13.50 -13.74 3.60
N GLU A 191 -12.87 -14.37 2.64
CA GLU A 191 -11.45 -14.70 2.70
C GLU A 191 -10.57 -13.43 2.60
N TYR A 192 -10.84 -12.56 1.64
CA TYR A 192 -10.17 -11.27 1.47
C TYR A 192 -10.35 -10.37 2.70
N PHE A 193 -11.52 -10.41 3.33
CA PHE A 193 -11.86 -9.64 4.52
C PHE A 193 -10.95 -9.98 5.72
N TYR A 194 -10.70 -11.26 5.95
CA TYR A 194 -9.89 -11.70 7.09
C TYR A 194 -8.39 -11.85 6.81
N TYR A 195 -8.01 -12.09 5.56
CA TYR A 195 -6.62 -12.38 5.20
C TYR A 195 -5.98 -11.33 4.30
N GLY A 196 -6.75 -10.35 3.83
CA GLY A 196 -6.23 -9.25 3.02
C GLY A 196 -5.95 -9.62 1.56
N GLY A 197 -5.26 -8.71 0.88
CA GLY A 197 -4.94 -8.78 -0.54
C GLY A 197 -3.46 -8.92 -0.86
N LEU A 198 -2.59 -9.25 0.11
CA LEU A 198 -1.17 -9.46 -0.17
C LEU A 198 -0.98 -10.65 -1.12
N PRO A 199 -0.40 -10.45 -2.33
CA PRO A 199 -0.32 -11.47 -3.38
C PRO A 199 0.23 -12.81 -2.93
N GLU A 200 1.32 -12.80 -2.18
CA GLU A 200 2.00 -14.00 -1.72
C GLU A 200 1.12 -14.88 -0.81
N ILE A 201 0.24 -14.24 0.00
CA ILE A 201 -0.59 -14.96 0.97
C ILE A 201 -1.62 -15.87 0.29
N LEU A 202 -2.01 -15.56 -0.96
CA LEU A 202 -3.06 -16.27 -1.67
C LEU A 202 -2.73 -17.75 -1.91
N SER A 203 -1.47 -18.10 -2.09
CA SER A 203 -1.01 -19.46 -2.37
C SER A 203 -0.93 -20.36 -1.14
N PHE A 204 -0.99 -19.81 0.08
CA PHE A 204 -0.77 -20.59 1.30
C PHE A 204 -2.08 -21.09 1.92
N LYS A 205 -2.09 -22.36 2.38
CA LYS A 205 -3.20 -22.92 3.15
C LYS A 205 -3.28 -22.31 4.56
N ASN A 206 -2.12 -22.14 5.20
CA ASN A 206 -2.03 -21.50 6.53
C ASN A 206 -1.70 -20.00 6.38
N LYS A 207 -2.65 -19.23 5.90
CA LYS A 207 -2.51 -17.79 5.63
C LYS A 207 -2.10 -17.01 6.88
N ARG A 208 -2.66 -17.33 8.05
CA ARG A 208 -2.35 -16.64 9.30
C ARG A 208 -0.88 -16.79 9.72
N ALA A 209 -0.31 -17.99 9.57
CA ALA A 209 1.10 -18.21 9.87
C ALA A 209 2.00 -17.42 8.91
N MET A 210 1.65 -17.41 7.62
CA MET A 210 2.41 -16.64 6.62
C MET A 210 2.31 -15.13 6.85
N LEU A 211 1.12 -14.60 7.16
CA LEU A 211 0.92 -13.20 7.56
C LEU A 211 1.76 -12.83 8.79
N SER A 212 1.81 -13.72 9.79
CA SER A 212 2.65 -13.52 10.98
C SER A 212 4.14 -13.45 10.62
N SER A 213 4.61 -14.34 9.76
CA SER A 213 6.00 -14.34 9.27
C SER A 213 6.33 -13.05 8.49
N LEU A 214 5.44 -12.63 7.60
CA LEU A 214 5.59 -11.39 6.85
C LEU A 214 5.59 -10.17 7.77
N TYR A 215 4.67 -10.11 8.74
CA TYR A 215 4.67 -9.05 9.74
C TYR A 215 6.02 -8.98 10.49
N GLN A 216 6.57 -10.13 10.92
CA GLN A 216 7.88 -10.18 11.57
C GLN A 216 8.98 -9.63 10.66
N LYS A 217 8.97 -9.94 9.37
CA LYS A 217 9.94 -9.41 8.40
C LYS A 217 9.84 -7.90 8.26
N ILE A 218 8.63 -7.34 8.15
CA ILE A 218 8.38 -5.89 8.13
C ILE A 218 8.84 -5.26 9.45
N TYR A 219 8.41 -5.82 10.58
CA TYR A 219 8.67 -5.30 11.91
C TYR A 219 10.16 -5.27 12.24
N LEU A 220 10.84 -6.40 12.12
CA LEU A 220 12.26 -6.52 12.48
C LEU A 220 13.18 -5.92 11.41
N GLY A 221 12.91 -6.17 10.13
CA GLY A 221 13.76 -5.73 9.03
C GLY A 221 13.50 -4.28 8.62
N ASP A 222 12.26 -3.98 8.23
CA ASP A 222 11.98 -2.68 7.62
C ASP A 222 11.78 -1.56 8.67
N ILE A 223 11.36 -1.88 9.90
CA ILE A 223 11.19 -0.89 10.96
C ILE A 223 12.37 -0.92 11.94
N CYS A 224 12.60 -2.02 12.66
CA CYS A 224 13.57 -2.04 13.75
C CYS A 224 15.02 -1.91 13.26
N ALA A 225 15.46 -2.79 12.36
CA ALA A 225 16.86 -2.79 11.89
C ALA A 225 17.20 -1.51 11.13
N ARG A 226 16.33 -1.08 10.23
CA ARG A 226 16.55 0.11 9.40
C ARG A 226 16.65 1.41 10.20
N ASN A 227 15.92 1.52 11.31
CA ASN A 227 15.91 2.71 12.17
C ASN A 227 16.73 2.53 13.47
N ASN A 228 17.53 1.46 13.58
CA ASN A 228 18.35 1.15 14.73
C ASN A 228 17.58 1.14 16.07
N ILE A 229 16.34 0.63 16.05
CA ILE A 229 15.50 0.57 17.24
C ILE A 229 16.01 -0.53 18.18
N LYS A 230 16.50 -0.12 19.36
CA LYS A 230 17.02 -1.03 20.38
C LYS A 230 15.93 -1.60 21.28
N ASN A 231 14.85 -0.85 21.52
CA ASN A 231 13.72 -1.25 22.37
C ASN A 231 12.49 -1.53 21.50
N ASP A 232 12.45 -2.70 20.93
CA ASP A 232 11.36 -3.19 20.08
C ASP A 232 10.05 -3.41 20.85
N ARG A 233 10.10 -3.68 22.17
CA ARG A 233 8.90 -3.84 23.01
C ARG A 233 8.00 -2.61 22.96
N VAL A 234 8.58 -1.41 23.04
CA VAL A 234 7.83 -0.14 22.98
C VAL A 234 7.12 0.03 21.64
N LEU A 235 7.84 -0.25 20.55
CA LEU A 235 7.26 -0.20 19.20
C LEU A 235 6.13 -1.22 19.04
N ASN A 236 6.29 -2.44 19.58
CA ASN A 236 5.25 -3.47 19.53
C ASN A 236 3.96 -3.03 20.25
N ILE A 237 4.08 -2.42 21.44
CA ILE A 237 2.94 -1.88 22.17
C ILE A 237 2.26 -0.76 21.38
N LEU A 238 3.05 0.12 20.75
CA LEU A 238 2.54 1.21 19.92
C LEU A 238 1.71 0.67 18.74
N ILE A 239 2.24 -0.27 17.98
CA ILE A 239 1.55 -0.89 16.84
C ILE A 239 0.27 -1.60 17.29
N LYS A 240 0.32 -2.38 18.38
CA LYS A 240 -0.87 -3.02 18.94
C LYS A 240 -1.93 -2.00 19.34
N LYS A 241 -1.52 -0.89 19.97
CA LYS A 241 -2.47 0.17 20.35
C LYS A 241 -3.09 0.87 19.15
N MET A 242 -2.33 1.07 18.08
CA MET A 242 -2.86 1.58 16.81
C MET A 242 -3.89 0.61 16.23
N ALA A 243 -3.59 -0.69 16.19
CA ALA A 243 -4.53 -1.71 15.71
C ALA A 243 -5.85 -1.74 16.49
N GLU A 244 -5.80 -1.69 17.83
CA GLU A 244 -7.00 -1.60 18.67
C GLU A 244 -7.81 -0.33 18.46
N SER A 245 -7.19 0.74 17.97
CA SER A 245 -7.77 2.07 17.85
C SER A 245 -8.05 2.48 16.41
N VAL A 246 -8.08 1.57 15.45
CA VAL A 246 -8.26 1.85 14.03
C VAL A 246 -9.42 2.80 13.75
N LYS A 247 -10.56 2.62 14.41
CA LYS A 247 -11.77 3.43 14.23
C LYS A 247 -11.77 4.78 14.97
N GLN A 248 -10.76 5.08 15.75
CA GLN A 248 -10.75 6.25 16.62
C GLN A 248 -9.51 7.11 16.41
N PRO A 249 -9.68 8.45 16.42
CA PRO A 249 -8.53 9.34 16.43
C PRO A 249 -7.66 9.11 17.65
N LEU A 250 -6.36 9.03 17.44
CA LEU A 250 -5.37 8.68 18.44
C LEU A 250 -4.26 9.72 18.48
N SER A 251 -4.09 10.40 19.63
CA SER A 251 -3.01 11.38 19.80
C SER A 251 -1.71 10.72 20.27
N TYR A 252 -0.58 11.33 19.91
CA TYR A 252 0.74 10.87 20.38
C TYR A 252 0.85 10.88 21.92
N ASN A 253 0.21 11.84 22.59
CA ASN A 253 0.14 11.87 24.07
C ASN A 253 -0.62 10.65 24.61
N ARG A 254 -1.73 10.24 23.98
CA ARG A 254 -2.50 9.06 24.40
C ARG A 254 -1.69 7.79 24.16
N LEU A 255 -1.02 7.66 23.01
CA LEU A 255 -0.10 6.55 22.72
C LEU A 255 1.01 6.46 23.77
N LYS A 256 1.72 7.58 24.01
CA LYS A 256 2.76 7.65 25.05
C LYS A 256 2.22 7.17 26.41
N ASN A 257 1.06 7.71 26.85
CA ASN A 257 0.52 7.39 28.18
C ASN A 257 0.17 5.89 28.32
N VAL A 258 -0.37 5.27 27.26
CA VAL A 258 -0.61 3.81 27.24
C VAL A 258 0.70 3.05 27.37
N ILE A 259 1.73 3.42 26.60
CA ILE A 259 3.03 2.76 26.67
C ILE A 259 3.66 2.91 28.06
N VAL A 260 3.64 4.12 28.63
CA VAL A 260 4.17 4.37 29.99
C VAL A 260 3.43 3.54 31.04
N SER A 261 2.10 3.38 30.94
CA SER A 261 1.32 2.55 31.86
C SER A 261 1.71 1.07 31.86
N THR A 262 2.37 0.58 30.80
CA THR A 262 2.93 -0.77 30.75
C THR A 262 4.33 -0.90 31.38
N GLY A 263 4.83 0.15 32.01
CA GLY A 263 6.15 0.19 32.65
C GLY A 263 7.31 0.50 31.69
N SER A 264 7.01 0.93 30.46
CA SER A 264 8.03 1.25 29.46
C SER A 264 8.13 2.77 29.28
N PRO A 265 9.21 3.44 29.70
CA PRO A 265 9.34 4.88 29.51
C PRO A 265 9.53 5.24 28.04
N ILE A 266 8.79 6.25 27.57
CA ILE A 266 8.92 6.82 26.21
C ILE A 266 8.60 8.31 26.23
N SER A 267 9.26 9.10 25.38
CA SER A 267 8.96 10.51 25.15
C SER A 267 7.93 10.70 24.03
N VAL A 268 7.28 11.86 23.97
CA VAL A 268 6.39 12.19 22.83
C VAL A 268 7.16 12.25 21.52
N PRO A 269 8.33 12.90 21.40
CA PRO A 269 9.14 12.86 20.17
C PRO A 269 9.42 11.42 19.69
N THR A 270 9.87 10.53 20.57
CA THR A 270 10.12 9.12 20.22
C THR A 270 8.83 8.40 19.79
N THR A 271 7.67 8.75 20.36
CA THR A 271 6.37 8.19 19.93
C THR A 271 6.03 8.64 18.52
N ILE A 272 6.30 9.90 18.17
CA ILE A 272 6.14 10.45 16.81
C ILE A 272 7.06 9.71 15.83
N ASP A 273 8.35 9.58 16.18
CA ASP A 273 9.32 8.87 15.35
C ASP A 273 8.88 7.43 15.06
N TYR A 274 8.44 6.69 16.08
CA TYR A 274 8.01 5.29 15.92
C TYR A 274 6.73 5.16 15.08
N ALA A 275 5.78 6.08 15.23
CA ALA A 275 4.61 6.14 14.36
C ALA A 275 5.02 6.45 12.91
N GLY A 276 5.98 7.37 12.73
CA GLY A 276 6.56 7.70 11.43
C GLY A 276 7.25 6.48 10.78
N TYR A 277 8.04 5.73 11.54
CA TYR A 277 8.72 4.53 11.02
C TYR A 277 7.73 3.44 10.57
N ALA A 278 6.62 3.26 11.30
CA ALA A 278 5.57 2.35 10.90
C ALA A 278 4.86 2.81 9.62
N ALA A 279 4.66 4.12 9.44
CA ALA A 279 4.11 4.70 8.21
C ALA A 279 5.12 4.60 7.03
N ASP A 280 6.40 4.90 7.27
CA ASP A 280 7.48 4.81 6.28
C ASP A 280 7.67 3.38 5.74
N SER A 281 7.39 2.37 6.56
CA SER A 281 7.40 0.96 6.14
C SER A 281 6.12 0.51 5.43
N TRP A 282 5.16 1.41 5.22
CA TRP A 282 3.84 1.11 4.68
C TRP A 282 3.00 0.15 5.52
N LEU A 283 3.37 -0.09 6.79
CA LEU A 283 2.56 -0.93 7.68
C LEU A 283 1.24 -0.24 8.02
N ILE A 284 1.28 1.08 8.23
CA ILE A 284 0.12 1.91 8.57
C ILE A 284 -0.03 3.10 7.62
N LEU A 285 -1.28 3.53 7.46
CA LEU A 285 -1.70 4.72 6.72
C LEU A 285 -2.28 5.73 7.73
N PRO A 286 -1.54 6.79 8.10
CA PRO A 286 -2.08 7.85 8.94
C PRO A 286 -3.07 8.70 8.14
N MET A 287 -4.24 8.97 8.72
CA MET A 287 -5.29 9.79 8.12
C MET A 287 -5.59 10.99 9.01
N GLU A 288 -5.75 12.17 8.42
CA GLU A 288 -5.96 13.44 9.10
C GLU A 288 -7.44 13.81 9.21
N ASN A 289 -7.76 14.65 10.20
CA ASN A 289 -9.08 15.29 10.28
C ASN A 289 -9.14 16.45 9.28
N GLU A 290 -10.13 16.46 8.40
CA GLU A 290 -10.27 17.50 7.37
C GLU A 290 -10.37 18.91 7.97
N VAL A 291 -11.22 19.07 8.99
CA VAL A 291 -11.50 20.37 9.63
C VAL A 291 -10.61 20.67 10.82
N GLY A 292 -9.66 19.79 11.15
CA GLY A 292 -8.75 19.98 12.27
C GLY A 292 -7.84 21.20 12.08
N LYS A 293 -7.55 21.91 13.17
CA LYS A 293 -6.47 22.91 13.17
C LYS A 293 -5.14 22.24 12.87
N LEU A 294 -4.16 22.99 12.36
CA LEU A 294 -2.83 22.45 12.04
C LEU A 294 -2.23 21.60 13.19
N THR A 295 -2.35 22.10 14.44
CA THR A 295 -1.87 21.37 15.61
C THR A 295 -2.60 20.04 15.85
N GLU A 296 -3.89 19.98 15.54
CA GLU A 296 -4.67 18.72 15.64
C GLU A 296 -4.30 17.75 14.54
N LYS A 297 -4.20 18.22 13.29
CA LYS A 297 -3.75 17.43 12.15
C LYS A 297 -2.39 16.79 12.37
N GLU A 298 -1.46 17.53 13.00
CA GLU A 298 -0.12 17.03 13.30
C GLU A 298 -0.06 16.10 14.53
N THR A 299 -0.98 16.22 15.47
CA THR A 299 -0.90 15.51 16.76
C THR A 299 -1.92 14.41 16.96
N GLN A 300 -2.97 14.35 16.14
CA GLN A 300 -4.07 13.39 16.27
C GLN A 300 -4.50 12.88 14.90
N LYS A 301 -4.37 11.59 14.68
CA LYS A 301 -4.69 10.92 13.41
C LYS A 301 -5.46 9.64 13.65
N LYS A 302 -6.26 9.18 12.67
CA LYS A 302 -6.66 7.77 12.58
C LYS A 302 -5.53 6.99 11.90
N TYR A 303 -5.32 5.74 12.29
CA TYR A 303 -4.25 4.89 11.76
C TYR A 303 -4.86 3.61 11.19
N TYR A 304 -4.86 3.47 9.88
CA TYR A 304 -5.31 2.27 9.19
C TYR A 304 -4.12 1.40 8.82
N PHE A 305 -4.32 0.09 8.77
CA PHE A 305 -3.29 -0.84 8.29
C PHE A 305 -3.41 -1.00 6.79
N ILE A 306 -2.28 -1.12 6.12
CA ILE A 306 -2.23 -1.27 4.65
C ILE A 306 -2.96 -2.51 4.14
N ASP A 307 -3.19 -3.49 4.99
CA ASP A 307 -3.83 -4.77 4.66
C ASP A 307 -4.62 -5.33 5.84
N ASN A 308 -5.83 -5.83 5.55
CA ASN A 308 -6.70 -6.40 6.57
C ASN A 308 -6.11 -7.65 7.25
N GLY A 309 -5.37 -8.48 6.51
CA GLY A 309 -4.73 -9.66 7.08
C GLY A 309 -3.68 -9.30 8.11
N LEU A 310 -2.91 -8.23 7.89
CA LEU A 310 -1.96 -7.72 8.87
C LEU A 310 -2.67 -7.16 10.11
N LEU A 311 -3.74 -6.37 9.93
CA LEU A 311 -4.53 -5.85 11.04
C LEU A 311 -5.15 -6.98 11.87
N ASN A 312 -5.69 -8.00 11.23
CA ASN A 312 -6.36 -9.13 11.89
C ASN A 312 -5.43 -10.00 12.76
N LEU A 313 -4.11 -9.83 12.64
CA LEU A 313 -3.16 -10.47 13.56
C LEU A 313 -3.28 -9.96 15.01
N PHE A 314 -3.78 -8.74 15.20
CA PHE A 314 -3.81 -8.02 16.48
C PHE A 314 -5.19 -8.02 17.15
N LEU A 315 -6.26 -8.35 16.42
CA LEU A 315 -7.63 -8.17 16.88
C LEU A 315 -8.29 -9.50 17.22
N MET A 316 -9.18 -9.49 18.25
CA MET A 316 -10.00 -10.64 18.64
C MET A 316 -11.42 -10.55 18.07
N ASN A 317 -12.08 -9.37 18.19
CA ASN A 317 -13.40 -9.09 17.63
C ASN A 317 -13.18 -8.03 16.55
N SER A 318 -12.91 -8.48 15.33
CA SER A 318 -12.25 -7.67 14.32
C SER A 318 -13.22 -7.08 13.27
N GLU A 319 -14.45 -7.57 13.16
CA GLU A 319 -15.31 -7.34 12.00
C GLU A 319 -15.54 -5.86 11.69
N THR A 320 -15.90 -5.05 12.68
CA THR A 320 -16.14 -3.61 12.48
C THR A 320 -14.87 -2.85 12.11
N SER A 321 -13.73 -3.21 12.73
CA SER A 321 -12.43 -2.58 12.45
C SER A 321 -11.88 -3.00 11.09
N LEU A 322 -12.07 -4.27 10.70
CA LEU A 322 -11.65 -4.76 9.39
C LEU A 322 -12.47 -4.14 8.26
N LEU A 323 -13.78 -3.91 8.46
CA LEU A 323 -14.60 -3.29 7.43
C LEU A 323 -14.17 -1.85 7.18
N GLU A 324 -13.99 -1.05 8.24
CA GLU A 324 -13.54 0.34 8.12
C GLU A 324 -12.12 0.42 7.54
N ASN A 325 -11.21 -0.47 7.96
CA ASN A 325 -9.86 -0.55 7.40
C ASN A 325 -9.86 -0.90 5.90
N MET A 326 -10.70 -1.84 5.48
CA MET A 326 -10.83 -2.23 4.07
C MET A 326 -11.29 -1.05 3.21
N VAL A 327 -12.29 -0.30 3.69
CA VAL A 327 -12.79 0.90 3.01
C VAL A 327 -11.72 1.98 2.96
N ALA A 328 -10.99 2.22 4.06
CA ALA A 328 -9.88 3.18 4.11
C ALA A 328 -8.80 2.88 3.07
N VAL A 329 -8.34 1.63 3.01
CA VAL A 329 -7.30 1.20 2.05
C VAL A 329 -7.79 1.35 0.61
N GLU A 330 -9.04 0.99 0.34
CA GLU A 330 -9.61 1.13 -1.01
C GLU A 330 -9.78 2.60 -1.42
N LEU A 331 -10.20 3.49 -0.51
CA LEU A 331 -10.26 4.92 -0.77
C LEU A 331 -8.86 5.51 -1.04
N CYS A 332 -7.88 5.17 -0.21
CA CYS A 332 -6.50 5.61 -0.42
C CYS A 332 -5.94 5.10 -1.77
N ARG A 333 -6.31 3.89 -2.21
CA ARG A 333 -5.92 3.36 -3.52
C ARG A 333 -6.56 4.13 -4.67
N ARG A 334 -7.85 4.49 -4.55
CA ARG A 334 -8.62 5.18 -5.62
C ARG A 334 -8.25 6.65 -5.77
N PHE A 335 -8.04 7.32 -4.65
CA PHE A 335 -7.94 8.79 -4.64
C PHE A 335 -6.59 9.33 -4.15
N GLY A 336 -5.66 8.46 -3.74
CA GLY A 336 -4.42 8.86 -3.06
C GLY A 336 -4.63 9.04 -1.55
N LYS A 337 -3.66 8.60 -0.77
CA LYS A 337 -3.74 8.66 0.71
C LYS A 337 -3.75 10.08 1.27
N GLU A 338 -3.24 11.04 0.51
CA GLU A 338 -3.21 12.47 0.83
C GLU A 338 -4.55 13.18 0.61
N ASN A 339 -5.48 12.54 -0.11
CA ASN A 339 -6.79 13.11 -0.48
C ASN A 339 -7.96 12.50 0.31
N VAL A 340 -7.67 11.56 1.23
CA VAL A 340 -8.67 10.89 2.06
C VAL A 340 -8.52 11.36 3.50
N PHE A 341 -9.60 11.87 4.07
CA PHE A 341 -9.66 12.44 5.42
C PHE A 341 -10.79 11.81 6.22
N PHE A 342 -10.78 11.94 7.53
CA PHE A 342 -11.98 11.78 8.35
C PHE A 342 -12.50 13.13 8.79
N LEU A 343 -13.79 13.21 9.15
CA LEU A 343 -14.40 14.40 9.73
C LEU A 343 -14.71 14.12 11.20
N ASN A 344 -14.12 14.91 12.09
CA ASN A 344 -14.45 14.89 13.52
C ASN A 344 -14.70 16.34 13.96
N ALA A 345 -15.98 16.74 13.90
CA ALA A 345 -16.49 18.05 14.29
C ALA A 345 -17.61 17.87 15.33
N GLU A 346 -18.78 18.49 15.13
CA GLU A 346 -19.97 18.20 15.94
C GLU A 346 -20.45 16.74 15.80
N LYS A 347 -20.19 16.14 14.64
CA LYS A 347 -20.48 14.73 14.31
C LYS A 347 -19.31 14.13 13.57
N GLU A 348 -19.11 12.84 13.74
CA GLU A 348 -18.08 12.07 13.06
C GLU A 348 -18.61 11.53 11.73
N ILE A 349 -17.79 11.65 10.68
CA ILE A 349 -17.94 10.92 9.41
C ILE A 349 -16.62 10.20 9.16
N ASP A 350 -16.70 8.91 8.84
CA ASP A 350 -15.52 8.06 8.77
C ASP A 350 -14.57 8.49 7.65
N PHE A 351 -15.10 8.84 6.46
CA PHE A 351 -14.27 9.24 5.33
C PHE A 351 -14.86 10.40 4.55
N ILE A 352 -13.99 11.33 4.19
CA ILE A 352 -14.24 12.48 3.33
C ILE A 352 -13.19 12.48 2.21
N VAL A 353 -13.65 12.65 0.96
CA VAL A 353 -12.80 12.89 -0.22
C VAL A 353 -13.32 14.18 -0.85
N SER A 354 -12.72 15.31 -0.48
CA SER A 354 -13.26 16.64 -0.80
C SER A 354 -13.25 16.96 -2.29
N GLU A 355 -12.20 16.55 -3.01
CA GLU A 355 -12.11 16.75 -4.47
C GLU A 355 -13.24 16.03 -5.23
N GLU A 356 -13.68 14.87 -4.73
CA GLU A 356 -14.75 14.07 -5.30
C GLU A 356 -16.13 14.40 -4.71
N LYS A 357 -16.21 15.30 -3.74
CA LYS A 357 -17.41 15.61 -2.96
C LYS A 357 -18.08 14.34 -2.43
N LEU A 358 -17.28 13.47 -1.82
CA LEU A 358 -17.69 12.16 -1.36
C LEU A 358 -17.57 12.07 0.16
N ALA A 359 -18.67 11.66 0.83
CA ALA A 359 -18.72 11.38 2.26
C ALA A 359 -19.21 9.95 2.49
N ILE A 360 -18.45 9.18 3.26
CA ILE A 360 -18.73 7.77 3.50
C ILE A 360 -18.76 7.49 5.01
N GLN A 361 -19.84 6.83 5.44
CA GLN A 361 -19.93 6.20 6.75
C GLN A 361 -19.81 4.68 6.59
N VAL A 362 -19.23 4.00 7.57
CA VAL A 362 -19.00 2.56 7.51
C VAL A 362 -19.56 1.89 8.75
N SER A 363 -20.48 0.95 8.56
CA SER A 363 -21.03 0.13 9.65
C SER A 363 -21.11 -1.32 9.25
N TYR A 364 -20.70 -2.25 10.12
CA TYR A 364 -20.84 -3.67 9.83
C TYR A 364 -22.30 -4.09 9.62
N SER A 365 -23.19 -3.53 10.44
CA SER A 365 -24.64 -3.68 10.34
C SER A 365 -25.35 -2.48 10.97
N ILE A 366 -26.50 -2.09 10.43
CA ILE A 366 -27.38 -1.02 10.96
C ILE A 366 -28.71 -1.55 11.48
N LYS A 367 -28.84 -2.86 11.68
CA LYS A 367 -30.07 -3.48 12.21
C LYS A 367 -30.35 -3.14 13.66
N ASP A 368 -29.32 -2.87 14.42
CA ASP A 368 -29.43 -2.42 15.81
C ASP A 368 -29.75 -0.92 15.86
N GLU A 369 -30.78 -0.54 16.61
CA GLU A 369 -31.28 0.83 16.71
C GLU A 369 -30.20 1.80 17.24
N THR A 370 -29.38 1.36 18.18
CA THR A 370 -28.29 2.17 18.74
C THR A 370 -27.24 2.48 17.65
N THR A 371 -26.90 1.48 16.85
CA THR A 371 -25.97 1.62 15.72
C THR A 371 -26.57 2.49 14.64
N TYR A 372 -27.84 2.25 14.25
CA TYR A 372 -28.56 3.07 13.28
C TYR A 372 -28.53 4.55 13.65
N ASN A 373 -28.91 4.88 14.88
CA ASN A 373 -28.98 6.26 15.38
C ASN A 373 -27.61 6.94 15.45
N ARG A 374 -26.53 6.19 15.55
CA ARG A 374 -25.17 6.70 15.53
C ARG A 374 -24.67 6.97 14.12
N GLU A 375 -24.98 6.11 13.14
CA GLU A 375 -24.36 6.14 11.81
C GLU A 375 -25.20 6.90 10.77
N VAL A 376 -26.53 6.66 10.71
CA VAL A 376 -27.37 7.18 9.63
C VAL A 376 -27.72 8.66 9.78
N PRO A 377 -28.28 9.15 10.90
CA PRO A 377 -28.71 10.55 11.04
C PRO A 377 -27.57 11.58 10.90
N PRO A 378 -26.33 11.32 11.38
CA PRO A 378 -25.21 12.24 11.13
C PRO A 378 -24.91 12.42 9.65
N LEU A 379 -24.84 11.32 8.89
CA LEU A 379 -24.57 11.35 7.46
C LEU A 379 -25.74 11.99 6.68
N ALA A 380 -26.99 11.69 7.05
CA ALA A 380 -28.17 12.32 6.45
C ALA A 380 -28.23 13.84 6.71
N LYS A 381 -27.82 14.30 7.90
CA LYS A 381 -27.68 15.73 8.21
C LYS A 381 -26.59 16.37 7.35
N TYR A 382 -25.46 15.68 7.18
CA TYR A 382 -24.37 16.15 6.34
C TYR A 382 -24.80 16.28 4.87
N ALA A 383 -25.49 15.28 4.34
CA ALA A 383 -26.02 15.28 2.97
C ALA A 383 -26.98 16.46 2.72
N LYS A 384 -27.87 16.75 3.67
CA LYS A 384 -28.78 17.92 3.58
C LYS A 384 -28.07 19.27 3.61
N ALA A 385 -26.92 19.35 4.29
CA ALA A 385 -26.12 20.56 4.36
C ALA A 385 -25.19 20.74 3.15
N HIS A 386 -24.93 19.66 2.41
CA HIS A 386 -24.02 19.61 1.28
C HIS A 386 -24.70 18.87 0.10
N GLU A 387 -25.71 19.51 -0.50
CA GLU A 387 -26.58 18.88 -1.54
C GLU A 387 -25.83 18.39 -2.79
N ASP A 388 -24.66 18.93 -3.07
CA ASP A 388 -23.79 18.55 -4.19
C ASP A 388 -22.81 17.42 -3.84
N TRP A 389 -22.89 16.86 -2.64
CA TRP A 389 -22.05 15.76 -2.19
C TRP A 389 -22.73 14.41 -2.33
N LYS A 390 -21.96 13.43 -2.75
CA LYS A 390 -22.37 12.02 -2.75
C LYS A 390 -22.14 11.42 -1.38
N CYS A 391 -23.21 11.09 -0.66
CA CYS A 391 -23.14 10.45 0.63
C CYS A 391 -23.50 8.97 0.52
N LEU A 392 -22.70 8.08 1.12
CA LEU A 392 -22.90 6.63 1.09
C LEU A 392 -22.72 6.04 2.49
N LEU A 393 -23.55 5.05 2.83
CA LEU A 393 -23.31 4.17 3.97
C LEU A 393 -22.86 2.79 3.44
N ILE A 394 -21.64 2.40 3.80
CA ILE A 394 -21.10 1.09 3.42
C ILE A 394 -21.34 0.11 4.56
N THR A 395 -21.96 -1.02 4.25
CA THR A 395 -22.21 -2.13 5.20
C THR A 395 -21.48 -3.38 4.75
N TYR A 396 -21.42 -4.40 5.62
CA TYR A 396 -20.87 -5.69 5.23
C TYR A 396 -21.74 -6.38 4.16
N ASP A 397 -23.07 -6.43 4.36
CA ASP A 397 -23.99 -7.16 3.45
C ASP A 397 -25.38 -6.53 3.29
N GLU A 398 -25.70 -5.44 3.98
CA GLU A 398 -27.01 -4.79 3.90
C GLU A 398 -27.06 -3.82 2.72
N GLU A 399 -28.20 -3.80 2.02
CA GLU A 399 -28.44 -2.96 0.84
C GLU A 399 -29.80 -2.27 0.97
N GLY A 400 -29.89 -1.01 0.56
CA GLY A 400 -31.12 -0.25 0.59
C GLY A 400 -30.95 1.25 0.53
N THR A 401 -31.87 1.96 1.15
CA THR A 401 -31.83 3.41 1.32
C THR A 401 -32.39 3.76 2.69
N GLU A 402 -31.64 4.50 3.50
CA GLU A 402 -32.01 4.93 4.83
C GLU A 402 -31.91 6.45 4.95
N ASP A 403 -32.98 7.12 5.35
CA ASP A 403 -33.06 8.59 5.43
C ASP A 403 -32.59 9.34 4.16
N GLY A 404 -32.80 8.72 2.98
CA GLY A 404 -32.34 9.25 1.70
C GLY A 404 -30.88 8.93 1.36
N ILE A 405 -30.14 8.21 2.22
CA ILE A 405 -28.78 7.78 2.02
C ILE A 405 -28.74 6.38 1.42
N PRO A 406 -28.05 6.16 0.29
CA PRO A 406 -27.83 4.82 -0.24
C PRO A 406 -27.01 3.97 0.74
N VAL A 407 -27.49 2.76 1.04
CA VAL A 407 -26.80 1.73 1.81
C VAL A 407 -26.27 0.69 0.82
N VAL A 408 -24.96 0.51 0.79
CA VAL A 408 -24.29 -0.32 -0.21
C VAL A 408 -23.44 -1.39 0.48
N PRO A 409 -23.64 -2.68 0.16
CA PRO A 409 -22.79 -3.73 0.72
C PRO A 409 -21.38 -3.63 0.15
N VAL A 410 -20.37 -3.89 1.00
CA VAL A 410 -18.96 -3.70 0.65
C VAL A 410 -18.54 -4.55 -0.55
N TRP A 411 -19.06 -5.78 -0.70
CA TRP A 411 -18.74 -6.63 -1.85
C TRP A 411 -19.19 -6.03 -3.19
N LYS A 412 -20.25 -5.21 -3.19
CA LYS A 412 -20.72 -4.49 -4.37
C LYS A 412 -19.95 -3.19 -4.59
N TRP A 413 -19.61 -2.49 -3.50
CA TRP A 413 -18.85 -1.24 -3.56
C TRP A 413 -17.40 -1.42 -4.04
N LEU A 414 -16.78 -2.57 -3.73
CA LEU A 414 -15.42 -2.92 -4.14
C LEU A 414 -15.32 -3.32 -5.63
N MET A 415 -16.47 -3.61 -6.28
CA MET A 415 -16.58 -3.97 -7.69
C MET A 415 -16.88 -2.76 -8.56
#